data_39d6987e307851bd21987695d390c6cb
#
_entry.id   39d6987e307851bd21987695d390c6cb
#
_cell.length_a   1.000
_cell.length_b   1.000
_cell.length_c   1.000
_cell.angle_alpha   90.00
_cell.angle_beta   90.00
_cell.angle_gamma   90.00
#
_symmetry.space_group_name_H-M   'P 1'
#
loop_
_entity.id
_entity.type
_entity.pdbx_description
1 polymer ?
#
loop_
_entity_poly.entity_id
_entity_poly.type
_entity_poly.pdbx_seq_one_letter_code
_entity_poly.pdbx_strand_id
1 'polypeptide(L)'
;MIIIKGDFLCRNLTGIERFAFETCKHLDSLIEKNQIGIYIPKNAKTIPDYNNIKVIISKKECKVFPLWEHFEFGKFVKKSKYTPLDFSNVTPIGTKGIVFIHDIYAKLYSKDFSRFRDKLINKYMCLMYRYATKHAKLLLTVSEFSRTQIANTYKIPKEKIYVIPNGWDHFKKIQPDDSIIKNNPKLQDDFYFTLGSLSLRKNLKWVAEYAKKNPNEKFAISGKMLSALVPQELEILKSLDNVILLGYVSDEQVKALMQKCTAFVFPSYYEGFGIPPLEALSCGTKIIVSNAASLPEIYENTAYYINPDDTNINLKLLLSKEVESPDKILEKYQYKNSAITLYNLLKKFLQ
;
A
#
# COMPACT_ATOMS: atom_id res chain seq x y z
N MET A 1 -12.90 25.60 -1.01
CA MET A 1 -13.13 24.26 -0.39
C MET A 1 -12.24 23.24 -1.06
N ILE A 2 -11.64 22.34 -0.30
CA ILE A 2 -10.96 21.15 -0.79
C ILE A 2 -12.00 20.06 -1.06
N ILE A 3 -11.82 19.26 -2.11
CA ILE A 3 -12.70 18.13 -2.45
C ILE A 3 -11.89 16.86 -2.69
N ILE A 4 -12.11 15.85 -1.85
CA ILE A 4 -11.47 14.55 -1.95
C ILE A 4 -12.09 13.74 -3.09
N LYS A 5 -11.24 13.12 -3.90
CA LYS A 5 -11.68 12.15 -4.91
C LYS A 5 -11.98 10.82 -4.24
N GLY A 6 -13.26 10.44 -4.19
CA GLY A 6 -13.76 9.27 -3.45
C GLY A 6 -13.83 7.97 -4.24
N ASP A 7 -13.13 7.84 -5.37
CA ASP A 7 -13.11 6.64 -6.22
C ASP A 7 -12.52 5.39 -5.53
N PHE A 8 -11.66 5.59 -4.52
CA PHE A 8 -11.12 4.50 -3.70
C PHE A 8 -12.21 3.70 -2.96
N LEU A 9 -13.38 4.29 -2.72
CA LEU A 9 -14.53 3.61 -2.09
C LEU A 9 -15.24 2.60 -3.01
N CYS A 10 -14.89 2.57 -4.31
CA CYS A 10 -15.38 1.56 -5.25
C CYS A 10 -14.53 0.28 -5.24
N ARG A 11 -13.42 0.25 -4.53
CA ARG A 11 -12.46 -0.86 -4.49
C ARG A 11 -12.42 -1.54 -3.12
N ASN A 12 -11.72 -2.66 -3.02
CA ASN A 12 -11.38 -3.22 -1.72
C ASN A 12 -10.32 -2.33 -1.06
N LEU A 13 -10.44 -2.14 0.25
CA LEU A 13 -9.51 -1.30 1.01
C LEU A 13 -8.16 -2.02 1.20
N THR A 14 -7.28 -1.88 0.21
CA THR A 14 -5.92 -2.42 0.24
C THR A 14 -4.93 -1.33 -0.15
N GLY A 15 -3.75 -1.29 0.45
CA GLY A 15 -2.70 -0.34 0.10
C GLY A 15 -3.18 1.12 0.05
N ILE A 16 -3.24 1.69 -1.17
CA ILE A 16 -3.62 3.09 -1.42
C ILE A 16 -5.05 3.39 -0.95
N GLU A 17 -5.99 2.47 -1.20
CA GLU A 17 -7.39 2.65 -0.80
C GLU A 17 -7.53 2.66 0.73
N ARG A 18 -6.79 1.81 1.43
CA ARG A 18 -6.71 1.78 2.89
C ARG A 18 -6.14 3.08 3.43
N PHE A 19 -5.03 3.54 2.86
CA PHE A 19 -4.42 4.81 3.22
C PHE A 19 -5.41 5.98 3.11
N ALA A 20 -6.09 6.09 1.98
CA ALA A 20 -7.08 7.13 1.76
C ALA A 20 -8.22 7.07 2.78
N PHE A 21 -8.78 5.88 3.01
CA PHE A 21 -9.90 5.65 3.91
C PHE A 21 -9.56 6.00 5.36
N GLU A 22 -8.47 5.44 5.89
CA GLU A 22 -8.08 5.66 7.29
C GLU A 22 -7.60 7.11 7.53
N THR A 23 -6.88 7.70 6.56
CA THR A 23 -6.48 9.11 6.65
C THR A 23 -7.70 10.04 6.66
N CYS A 24 -8.69 9.81 5.81
CA CYS A 24 -9.93 10.60 5.79
C CYS A 24 -10.70 10.48 7.10
N LYS A 25 -10.76 9.27 7.69
CA LYS A 25 -11.43 9.03 8.96
C LYS A 25 -10.82 9.85 10.11
N HIS A 26 -9.50 9.92 10.20
CA HIS A 26 -8.84 10.75 11.19
C HIS A 26 -8.90 12.24 10.83
N LEU A 27 -8.83 12.59 9.54
CA LEU A 27 -8.96 13.97 9.07
C LEU A 27 -10.31 14.58 9.42
N ASP A 28 -11.40 13.78 9.38
CA ASP A 28 -12.75 14.20 9.75
C ASP A 28 -12.83 14.84 11.15
N SER A 29 -12.09 14.29 12.12
CA SER A 29 -12.06 14.83 13.49
C SER A 29 -11.17 16.07 13.67
N LEU A 30 -10.38 16.45 12.66
CA LEU A 30 -9.42 17.55 12.73
C LEU A 30 -9.91 18.85 12.07
N ILE A 31 -10.94 18.75 11.23
CA ILE A 31 -11.48 19.86 10.45
C ILE A 31 -12.79 20.38 11.02
N GLU A 32 -13.12 21.62 10.67
CA GLU A 32 -14.44 22.17 10.93
C GLU A 32 -15.47 21.65 9.92
N LYS A 33 -16.75 21.73 10.30
CA LYS A 33 -17.85 21.21 9.48
C LYS A 33 -17.85 21.83 8.07
N ASN A 34 -17.83 20.95 7.06
CA ASN A 34 -17.89 21.30 5.64
C ASN A 34 -16.65 22.05 5.06
N GLN A 35 -15.53 22.14 5.79
CA GLN A 35 -14.29 22.71 5.25
C GLN A 35 -13.72 21.86 4.10
N ILE A 36 -13.88 20.54 4.19
CA ILE A 36 -13.48 19.57 3.16
C ILE A 36 -14.71 18.77 2.75
N GLY A 37 -14.83 18.49 1.46
CA GLY A 37 -15.83 17.57 0.93
C GLY A 37 -15.18 16.32 0.35
N ILE A 38 -15.99 15.28 0.17
CA ILE A 38 -15.63 14.08 -0.58
C ILE A 38 -16.67 13.82 -1.67
N TYR A 39 -16.21 13.66 -2.92
CA TYR A 39 -17.07 13.36 -4.06
C TYR A 39 -17.00 11.88 -4.37
N ILE A 40 -18.09 11.16 -4.09
CA ILE A 40 -18.16 9.70 -4.09
C ILE A 40 -18.94 9.21 -5.32
N PRO A 41 -18.41 8.20 -6.08
CA PRO A 41 -19.16 7.58 -7.17
C PRO A 41 -20.45 6.90 -6.67
N LYS A 42 -21.50 6.89 -7.50
CA LYS A 42 -22.82 6.28 -7.16
C LYS A 42 -22.71 4.79 -6.76
N ASN A 43 -21.73 4.07 -7.32
CA ASN A 43 -21.50 2.65 -7.06
C ASN A 43 -20.39 2.39 -6.03
N ALA A 44 -20.14 3.32 -5.10
CA ALA A 44 -19.24 3.08 -3.98
C ALA A 44 -19.75 1.91 -3.13
N LYS A 45 -18.83 1.05 -2.69
CA LYS A 45 -19.15 -0.12 -1.85
C LYS A 45 -19.53 0.28 -0.43
N THR A 46 -18.96 1.37 0.05
CA THR A 46 -19.21 1.91 1.38
C THR A 46 -19.28 3.42 1.28
N ILE A 47 -20.27 4.01 1.91
CA ILE A 47 -20.37 5.47 2.10
C ILE A 47 -20.01 5.72 3.55
N PRO A 48 -18.85 6.39 3.84
CA PRO A 48 -18.46 6.68 5.20
C PRO A 48 -19.43 7.65 5.86
N ASP A 49 -19.70 7.42 7.15
CA ASP A 49 -20.44 8.34 8.01
C ASP A 49 -19.43 9.31 8.65
N TYR A 50 -19.24 10.47 8.00
CA TYR A 50 -18.37 11.55 8.47
C TYR A 50 -19.18 12.61 9.21
N ASN A 51 -18.61 13.17 10.28
CA ASN A 51 -19.23 14.24 11.05
C ASN A 51 -18.99 15.63 10.41
N ASN A 52 -17.78 15.85 9.86
CA ASN A 52 -17.32 17.15 9.40
C ASN A 52 -17.03 17.19 7.89
N ILE A 53 -16.55 16.09 7.30
CA ILE A 53 -16.35 16.00 5.84
C ILE A 53 -17.71 15.94 5.13
N LYS A 54 -17.96 16.90 4.25
CA LYS A 54 -19.20 16.95 3.45
C LYS A 54 -19.22 15.83 2.41
N VAL A 55 -20.13 14.87 2.56
CA VAL A 55 -20.34 13.79 1.58
C VAL A 55 -21.18 14.30 0.40
N ILE A 56 -20.68 14.13 -0.82
CA ILE A 56 -21.37 14.48 -2.06
C ILE A 56 -21.35 13.26 -2.98
N ILE A 57 -22.53 12.72 -3.27
CA ILE A 57 -22.66 11.52 -4.09
C ILE A 57 -22.85 11.92 -5.55
N SER A 58 -22.01 11.40 -6.44
CA SER A 58 -22.12 11.56 -7.89
C SER A 58 -23.37 10.87 -8.42
N LYS A 59 -23.98 11.47 -9.45
CA LYS A 59 -25.04 10.81 -10.23
C LYS A 59 -24.51 9.67 -11.11
N LYS A 60 -23.20 9.58 -11.32
CA LYS A 60 -22.55 8.64 -12.22
C LYS A 60 -21.80 7.54 -11.44
N GLU A 61 -21.80 6.36 -12.03
CA GLU A 61 -21.00 5.22 -11.55
C GLU A 61 -19.55 5.32 -12.05
N CYS A 62 -18.62 4.85 -11.23
CA CYS A 62 -17.22 4.70 -11.60
C CYS A 62 -16.97 3.27 -12.15
N LYS A 63 -17.34 3.04 -13.42
CA LYS A 63 -17.08 1.75 -14.11
C LYS A 63 -15.66 1.70 -14.69
N VAL A 64 -15.19 2.82 -15.23
CA VAL A 64 -13.84 2.98 -15.80
C VAL A 64 -13.19 4.17 -15.11
N PHE A 65 -12.22 3.91 -14.24
CA PHE A 65 -11.61 4.91 -13.35
C PHE A 65 -11.10 6.15 -14.08
N PRO A 66 -10.27 6.06 -15.15
CA PRO A 66 -9.81 7.24 -15.88
C PRO A 66 -10.96 8.09 -16.47
N LEU A 67 -12.02 7.45 -16.97
CA LEU A 67 -13.16 8.20 -17.54
C LEU A 67 -13.93 8.94 -16.45
N TRP A 68 -14.24 8.27 -15.34
CA TRP A 68 -14.93 8.91 -14.23
C TRP A 68 -14.10 10.07 -13.66
N GLU A 69 -12.81 9.84 -13.49
CA GLU A 69 -11.89 10.82 -12.95
C GLU A 69 -11.81 12.10 -13.80
N HIS A 70 -11.58 11.97 -15.11
CA HIS A 70 -11.40 13.14 -15.97
C HIS A 70 -12.72 13.80 -16.36
N PHE A 71 -13.77 13.02 -16.64
CA PHE A 71 -15.01 13.55 -17.20
C PHE A 71 -16.10 13.80 -16.16
N GLU A 72 -16.15 13.06 -15.07
CA GLU A 72 -17.14 13.31 -14.02
C GLU A 72 -16.54 14.15 -12.89
N PHE A 73 -15.55 13.62 -12.17
CA PHE A 73 -14.90 14.33 -11.07
C PHE A 73 -14.19 15.61 -11.56
N GLY A 74 -13.46 15.55 -12.67
CA GLY A 74 -12.76 16.70 -13.22
C GLY A 74 -13.70 17.84 -13.67
N LYS A 75 -14.88 17.52 -14.27
CA LYS A 75 -15.90 18.49 -14.59
C LYS A 75 -16.51 19.11 -13.32
N PHE A 76 -16.80 18.26 -12.32
CA PHE A 76 -17.32 18.73 -11.04
C PHE A 76 -16.36 19.73 -10.38
N VAL A 77 -15.07 19.38 -10.29
CA VAL A 77 -14.02 20.24 -9.72
C VAL A 77 -13.92 21.58 -10.45
N LYS A 78 -13.89 21.56 -11.79
CA LYS A 78 -13.80 22.79 -12.62
C LYS A 78 -15.01 23.68 -12.42
N LYS A 79 -16.22 23.13 -12.45
CA LYS A 79 -17.47 23.88 -12.27
C LYS A 79 -17.56 24.50 -10.87
N SER A 80 -17.17 23.76 -9.85
CA SER A 80 -17.24 24.20 -8.45
C SER A 80 -16.07 25.10 -8.03
N LYS A 81 -15.00 25.16 -8.85
CA LYS A 81 -13.74 25.85 -8.53
C LYS A 81 -13.05 25.33 -7.26
N TYR A 82 -13.31 24.06 -6.89
CA TYR A 82 -12.71 23.42 -5.73
C TYR A 82 -11.27 22.97 -6.01
N THR A 83 -10.48 22.80 -4.96
CA THR A 83 -9.14 22.21 -5.04
C THR A 83 -9.26 20.69 -4.83
N PRO A 84 -8.97 19.85 -5.83
CA PRO A 84 -9.04 18.40 -5.64
C PRO A 84 -7.91 17.91 -4.74
N LEU A 85 -8.21 16.92 -3.90
CA LEU A 85 -7.28 16.11 -3.12
C LEU A 85 -7.37 14.66 -3.63
N ASP A 86 -6.29 14.20 -4.23
CA ASP A 86 -6.20 12.90 -4.90
C ASP A 86 -5.23 11.98 -4.16
N PHE A 87 -5.73 10.86 -3.63
CA PHE A 87 -4.94 9.84 -2.94
C PHE A 87 -4.40 8.73 -3.87
N SER A 88 -4.79 8.68 -5.13
CA SER A 88 -4.60 7.51 -6.00
C SER A 88 -3.60 7.70 -7.14
N ASN A 89 -2.54 8.47 -6.94
CA ASN A 89 -1.48 8.72 -7.94
C ASN A 89 -1.92 9.51 -9.20
N VAL A 90 -3.19 9.84 -9.32
CA VAL A 90 -3.78 10.40 -10.55
C VAL A 90 -4.69 11.57 -10.20
N THR A 91 -4.54 12.67 -10.94
CA THR A 91 -5.39 13.86 -10.80
C THR A 91 -6.01 14.25 -12.15
N PRO A 92 -7.23 14.81 -12.18
CA PRO A 92 -7.88 15.18 -13.44
C PRO A 92 -7.07 16.19 -14.25
N ILE A 93 -6.89 15.91 -15.54
CA ILE A 93 -6.19 16.83 -16.45
C ILE A 93 -6.92 18.18 -16.53
N GLY A 94 -6.16 19.27 -16.49
CA GLY A 94 -6.69 20.63 -16.47
C GLY A 94 -7.14 21.11 -15.07
N THR A 95 -6.80 20.37 -14.02
CA THR A 95 -6.93 20.80 -12.62
C THR A 95 -5.55 20.95 -11.97
N LYS A 96 -5.49 21.78 -10.91
CA LYS A 96 -4.28 21.95 -10.09
C LYS A 96 -4.65 21.54 -8.67
N GLY A 97 -4.40 20.26 -8.33
CA GLY A 97 -4.80 19.67 -7.06
C GLY A 97 -3.67 19.43 -6.08
N ILE A 98 -4.04 18.81 -4.98
CA ILE A 98 -3.16 18.20 -3.99
C ILE A 98 -3.10 16.72 -4.34
N VAL A 99 -1.92 16.19 -4.64
CA VAL A 99 -1.79 14.87 -5.27
C VAL A 99 -0.81 14.01 -4.51
N PHE A 100 -1.24 12.81 -4.11
CA PHE A 100 -0.34 11.77 -3.66
C PHE A 100 0.22 10.99 -4.85
N ILE A 101 1.54 10.81 -4.86
CA ILE A 101 2.22 9.78 -5.64
C ILE A 101 2.89 8.84 -4.64
N HIS A 102 2.28 7.68 -4.40
CA HIS A 102 2.78 6.72 -3.40
C HIS A 102 4.13 6.15 -3.80
N ASP A 103 4.27 5.80 -5.06
CA ASP A 103 5.51 5.34 -5.69
C ASP A 103 5.46 5.56 -7.20
N ILE A 104 6.59 5.35 -7.86
CA ILE A 104 6.70 5.42 -9.31
C ILE A 104 7.18 4.09 -9.92
N TYR A 105 6.77 2.96 -9.33
CA TYR A 105 7.10 1.62 -9.83
C TYR A 105 6.81 1.46 -11.32
N ALA A 106 5.64 1.88 -11.76
CA ALA A 106 5.25 1.83 -13.17
C ALA A 106 6.24 2.54 -14.10
N LYS A 107 6.92 3.60 -13.63
CA LYS A 107 7.93 4.32 -14.40
C LYS A 107 9.28 3.63 -14.38
N LEU A 108 9.72 3.13 -13.22
CA LEU A 108 11.05 2.55 -13.03
C LEU A 108 11.14 1.13 -13.58
N TYR A 109 10.08 0.35 -13.45
CA TYR A 109 10.00 -1.06 -13.83
C TYR A 109 8.99 -1.29 -14.95
N SER A 110 9.02 -0.44 -15.99
CA SER A 110 8.07 -0.51 -17.12
C SER A 110 8.12 -1.84 -17.88
N LYS A 111 9.22 -2.59 -17.79
CA LYS A 111 9.40 -3.92 -18.40
C LYS A 111 8.52 -5.00 -17.76
N ASP A 112 8.10 -4.82 -16.52
CA ASP A 112 7.25 -5.76 -15.78
C ASP A 112 5.80 -5.76 -16.30
N PHE A 113 5.45 -4.77 -17.12
CA PHE A 113 4.14 -4.63 -17.78
C PHE A 113 4.19 -5.25 -19.17
N SER A 114 4.11 -6.58 -19.26
CA SER A 114 4.32 -7.32 -20.52
C SER A 114 3.10 -7.35 -21.44
N ARG A 115 1.87 -7.46 -20.89
CA ARG A 115 0.62 -7.56 -21.66
C ARG A 115 0.24 -6.21 -22.26
N PHE A 116 -0.39 -6.22 -23.43
CA PHE A 116 -0.82 -4.98 -24.11
C PHE A 116 -1.64 -4.04 -23.22
N ARG A 117 -2.63 -4.58 -22.51
CA ARG A 117 -3.46 -3.82 -21.56
C ARG A 117 -2.62 -3.19 -20.47
N ASP A 118 -1.68 -3.94 -19.90
CA ASP A 118 -0.83 -3.48 -18.81
C ASP A 118 0.13 -2.38 -19.29
N LYS A 119 0.64 -2.49 -20.52
CA LYS A 119 1.43 -1.43 -21.17
C LYS A 119 0.65 -0.13 -21.37
N LEU A 120 -0.64 -0.21 -21.71
CA LEU A 120 -1.50 0.99 -21.81
C LEU A 120 -1.73 1.63 -20.44
N ILE A 121 -2.01 0.81 -19.41
CA ILE A 121 -2.15 1.30 -18.03
C ILE A 121 -0.83 1.93 -17.57
N ASN A 122 0.30 1.31 -17.83
CA ASN A 122 1.62 1.83 -17.49
C ASN A 122 1.88 3.20 -18.15
N LYS A 123 1.62 3.32 -19.46
CA LYS A 123 1.76 4.60 -20.18
C LYS A 123 0.86 5.68 -19.59
N TYR A 124 -0.38 5.34 -19.26
CA TYR A 124 -1.31 6.26 -18.62
C TYR A 124 -0.78 6.70 -17.26
N MET A 125 -0.33 5.78 -16.39
CA MET A 125 0.23 6.10 -15.08
C MET A 125 1.47 7.00 -15.20
N CYS A 126 2.39 6.70 -16.12
CA CYS A 126 3.57 7.53 -16.36
C CYS A 126 3.22 8.95 -16.83
N LEU A 127 2.17 9.09 -17.67
CA LEU A 127 1.65 10.39 -18.08
C LEU A 127 1.08 11.15 -16.87
N MET A 128 0.32 10.50 -16.00
CA MET A 128 -0.28 11.10 -14.82
C MET A 128 0.78 11.51 -13.79
N TYR A 129 1.81 10.71 -13.56
CA TYR A 129 2.95 11.12 -12.71
C TYR A 129 3.61 12.39 -13.24
N ARG A 130 3.89 12.43 -14.56
CA ARG A 130 4.47 13.64 -15.19
C ARG A 130 3.53 14.83 -15.10
N TYR A 131 2.23 14.62 -15.27
CA TYR A 131 1.24 15.69 -15.14
C TYR A 131 1.18 16.23 -13.70
N ALA A 132 1.07 15.34 -12.70
CA ALA A 132 1.02 15.69 -11.29
C ALA A 132 2.29 16.44 -10.85
N THR A 133 3.48 15.92 -11.19
CA THR A 133 4.77 16.56 -10.82
C THR A 133 4.94 17.97 -11.44
N LYS A 134 4.29 18.24 -12.57
CA LYS A 134 4.35 19.55 -13.23
C LYS A 134 3.28 20.53 -12.76
N HIS A 135 2.10 20.04 -12.40
CA HIS A 135 0.91 20.88 -12.23
C HIS A 135 0.26 20.85 -10.84
N ALA A 136 0.65 19.94 -9.96
CA ALA A 136 0.09 19.89 -8.60
C ALA A 136 0.39 21.18 -7.82
N LYS A 137 -0.58 21.67 -7.05
CA LYS A 137 -0.38 22.73 -6.06
C LYS A 137 0.44 22.26 -4.87
N LEU A 138 0.26 20.98 -4.51
CA LEU A 138 0.98 20.30 -3.46
C LEU A 138 1.20 18.86 -3.89
N LEU A 139 2.44 18.42 -3.86
CA LEU A 139 2.81 17.04 -4.19
C LEU A 139 3.18 16.29 -2.91
N LEU A 140 2.54 15.15 -2.70
CA LEU A 140 2.65 14.33 -1.51
C LEU A 140 3.13 12.92 -1.88
N THR A 141 3.86 12.28 -0.98
CA THR A 141 4.31 10.89 -1.10
C THR A 141 4.36 10.23 0.27
N VAL A 142 4.75 8.95 0.35
CA VAL A 142 4.61 8.15 1.57
C VAL A 142 5.93 7.81 2.28
N SER A 143 7.08 8.10 1.65
CA SER A 143 8.42 7.84 2.23
C SER A 143 9.47 8.78 1.65
N GLU A 144 10.60 8.92 2.34
CA GLU A 144 11.76 9.66 1.84
C GLU A 144 12.37 8.99 0.61
N PHE A 145 12.35 7.65 0.58
CA PHE A 145 12.72 6.88 -0.60
C PHE A 145 11.87 7.29 -1.81
N SER A 146 10.54 7.23 -1.69
CA SER A 146 9.64 7.65 -2.78
C SER A 146 9.84 9.11 -3.17
N ARG A 147 10.03 10.01 -2.18
CA ARG A 147 10.35 11.43 -2.42
C ARG A 147 11.60 11.60 -3.27
N THR A 148 12.65 10.85 -2.92
CA THR A 148 13.92 10.88 -3.65
C THR A 148 13.77 10.32 -5.07
N GLN A 149 13.06 9.22 -5.24
CA GLN A 149 12.81 8.62 -6.55
C GLN A 149 12.01 9.56 -7.47
N ILE A 150 10.95 10.19 -6.95
CA ILE A 150 10.13 11.14 -7.70
C ILE A 150 10.97 12.37 -8.08
N ALA A 151 11.69 12.97 -7.13
CA ALA A 151 12.51 14.16 -7.36
C ALA A 151 13.57 13.90 -8.46
N ASN A 152 14.30 12.78 -8.35
CA ASN A 152 15.36 12.43 -9.31
C ASN A 152 14.79 12.10 -10.70
N THR A 153 13.68 11.37 -10.77
CA THR A 153 13.08 10.94 -12.05
C THR A 153 12.47 12.10 -12.83
N TYR A 154 11.80 13.02 -12.13
CA TYR A 154 11.09 14.14 -12.77
C TYR A 154 11.84 15.48 -12.69
N LYS A 155 13.05 15.47 -12.12
CA LYS A 155 13.90 16.66 -12.00
C LYS A 155 13.22 17.83 -11.28
N ILE A 156 12.56 17.50 -10.16
CA ILE A 156 11.91 18.51 -9.29
C ILE A 156 12.62 18.59 -7.94
N PRO A 157 12.67 19.76 -7.29
CA PRO A 157 13.28 19.90 -5.96
C PRO A 157 12.56 19.02 -4.92
N LYS A 158 13.33 18.34 -4.05
CA LYS A 158 12.76 17.49 -2.99
C LYS A 158 11.86 18.26 -2.03
N GLU A 159 12.16 19.52 -1.78
CA GLU A 159 11.43 20.44 -0.89
C GLU A 159 10.00 20.71 -1.36
N LYS A 160 9.70 20.45 -2.64
CA LYS A 160 8.34 20.55 -3.20
C LYS A 160 7.49 19.30 -3.00
N ILE A 161 8.08 18.22 -2.44
CA ILE A 161 7.39 16.95 -2.19
C ILE A 161 7.35 16.71 -0.68
N TYR A 162 6.18 16.58 -0.12
CA TYR A 162 5.99 16.35 1.31
C TYR A 162 5.70 14.87 1.59
N VAL A 163 6.28 14.35 2.66
CA VAL A 163 6.09 12.96 3.06
C VAL A 163 4.95 12.87 4.08
N ILE A 164 3.97 12.02 3.77
CA ILE A 164 2.87 11.62 4.66
C ILE A 164 2.89 10.09 4.72
N PRO A 165 3.47 9.49 5.75
CA PRO A 165 3.66 8.04 5.80
C PRO A 165 2.33 7.28 5.93
N ASN A 166 2.33 5.98 5.61
CA ASN A 166 1.22 5.10 5.94
C ASN A 166 1.19 4.79 7.44
N GLY A 167 0.06 4.21 7.89
CA GLY A 167 -0.13 3.74 9.25
C GLY A 167 -0.54 2.26 9.30
N TRP A 168 -0.63 1.72 10.51
CA TRP A 168 -1.03 0.34 10.78
C TRP A 168 -2.18 0.24 11.79
N ASP A 169 -2.53 1.33 12.47
CA ASP A 169 -3.44 1.38 13.63
C ASP A 169 -4.89 0.93 13.33
N HIS A 170 -5.29 0.87 12.05
CA HIS A 170 -6.51 0.18 11.62
C HIS A 170 -6.50 -1.30 12.02
N PHE A 171 -5.33 -1.94 12.02
CA PHE A 171 -5.15 -3.36 12.30
C PHE A 171 -5.35 -3.71 13.78
N LYS A 172 -5.24 -2.72 14.69
CA LYS A 172 -5.54 -2.88 16.13
C LYS A 172 -6.94 -3.44 16.39
N LYS A 173 -7.93 -2.97 15.63
CA LYS A 173 -9.35 -3.25 15.86
C LYS A 173 -9.81 -4.58 15.27
N ILE A 174 -9.00 -5.18 14.41
CA ILE A 174 -9.29 -6.46 13.79
C ILE A 174 -9.15 -7.56 14.84
N GLN A 175 -10.18 -8.42 14.96
CA GLN A 175 -10.12 -9.62 15.80
C GLN A 175 -9.54 -10.77 14.96
N PRO A 176 -8.58 -11.56 15.46
CA PRO A 176 -8.02 -12.67 14.71
C PRO A 176 -9.05 -13.79 14.52
N ASP A 177 -9.06 -14.39 13.33
CA ASP A 177 -9.84 -15.59 13.00
C ASP A 177 -8.89 -16.78 12.78
N ASP A 178 -8.78 -17.65 13.76
CA ASP A 178 -7.91 -18.83 13.73
C ASP A 178 -8.46 -19.99 12.90
N SER A 179 -9.63 -19.87 12.30
CA SER A 179 -10.28 -20.94 11.53
C SER A 179 -9.39 -21.45 10.40
N ILE A 180 -8.64 -20.56 9.75
CA ILE A 180 -7.73 -20.92 8.66
C ILE A 180 -6.57 -21.79 9.15
N ILE A 181 -6.09 -21.60 10.38
CA ILE A 181 -5.03 -22.39 11.00
C ILE A 181 -5.60 -23.73 11.47
N LYS A 182 -6.75 -23.72 12.16
CA LYS A 182 -7.41 -24.91 12.67
C LYS A 182 -7.79 -25.90 11.57
N ASN A 183 -8.24 -25.37 10.42
CA ASN A 183 -8.68 -26.18 9.28
C ASN A 183 -7.53 -26.60 8.34
N ASN A 184 -6.29 -26.19 8.60
CA ASN A 184 -5.13 -26.57 7.78
C ASN A 184 -4.05 -27.24 8.63
N PRO A 185 -3.94 -28.59 8.59
CA PRO A 185 -2.94 -29.33 9.38
C PRO A 185 -1.49 -28.87 9.15
N LYS A 186 -1.16 -28.39 7.94
CA LYS A 186 0.19 -27.92 7.62
C LYS A 186 0.57 -26.63 8.36
N LEU A 187 -0.41 -25.87 8.90
CA LEU A 187 -0.23 -24.62 9.65
C LEU A 187 -0.20 -24.83 11.18
N GLN A 188 -0.31 -26.07 11.66
CA GLN A 188 -0.22 -26.36 13.09
C GLN A 188 1.21 -26.29 13.62
N ASP A 189 2.20 -26.59 12.77
CA ASP A 189 3.62 -26.49 13.06
C ASP A 189 4.15 -25.08 12.74
N ASP A 190 5.46 -24.89 12.96
CA ASP A 190 6.17 -23.66 12.62
C ASP A 190 6.14 -23.38 11.10
N PHE A 191 5.83 -22.17 10.75
CA PHE A 191 5.86 -21.70 9.36
C PHE A 191 6.24 -20.23 9.25
N TYR A 192 6.81 -19.84 8.12
CA TYR A 192 6.98 -18.45 7.70
C TYR A 192 5.74 -17.99 6.94
N PHE A 193 5.36 -16.73 7.11
CA PHE A 193 4.18 -16.18 6.42
C PHE A 193 4.57 -15.06 5.44
N THR A 194 3.99 -15.07 4.26
CA THR A 194 4.15 -14.03 3.24
C THR A 194 2.78 -13.58 2.75
N LEU A 195 2.58 -12.26 2.69
CA LEU A 195 1.33 -11.63 2.27
C LEU A 195 1.57 -10.64 1.13
N GLY A 196 0.72 -10.68 0.14
CA GLY A 196 0.66 -9.63 -0.89
C GLY A 196 0.10 -10.12 -2.21
N SER A 197 -0.15 -9.16 -3.12
CA SER A 197 -0.47 -9.53 -4.50
C SER A 197 0.69 -10.33 -5.09
N LEU A 198 0.37 -11.41 -5.79
CA LEU A 198 1.37 -12.23 -6.47
C LEU A 198 1.91 -11.47 -7.71
N SER A 199 2.66 -10.41 -7.50
CA SER A 199 3.27 -9.55 -8.54
C SER A 199 4.78 -9.66 -8.48
N LEU A 200 5.47 -9.43 -9.60
CA LEU A 200 6.93 -9.55 -9.70
C LEU A 200 7.66 -8.78 -8.60
N ARG A 201 7.22 -7.57 -8.28
CA ARG A 201 7.84 -6.74 -7.23
C ARG A 201 7.84 -7.36 -5.83
N LYS A 202 6.90 -8.29 -5.55
CA LYS A 202 6.81 -9.01 -4.27
C LYS A 202 7.81 -10.15 -4.13
N ASN A 203 8.48 -10.49 -5.24
CA ASN A 203 9.60 -11.43 -5.25
C ASN A 203 9.30 -12.81 -4.64
N LEU A 204 8.18 -13.41 -5.03
CA LEU A 204 7.87 -14.77 -4.61
C LEU A 204 8.86 -15.81 -5.17
N LYS A 205 9.62 -15.43 -6.19
CA LYS A 205 10.75 -16.22 -6.69
C LYS A 205 11.76 -16.49 -5.57
N TRP A 206 12.10 -15.48 -4.75
CA TRP A 206 12.97 -15.65 -3.59
C TRP A 206 12.41 -16.70 -2.61
N VAL A 207 11.11 -16.64 -2.32
CA VAL A 207 10.45 -17.62 -1.43
C VAL A 207 10.51 -19.02 -2.04
N ALA A 208 10.25 -19.16 -3.34
CA ALA A 208 10.30 -20.45 -4.03
C ALA A 208 11.70 -21.06 -4.02
N GLU A 209 12.73 -20.27 -4.34
CA GLU A 209 14.13 -20.72 -4.35
C GLU A 209 14.61 -21.07 -2.94
N TYR A 210 14.25 -20.26 -1.93
CA TYR A 210 14.60 -20.54 -0.55
C TYR A 210 13.90 -21.81 -0.05
N ALA A 211 12.60 -21.95 -0.26
CA ALA A 211 11.82 -23.13 0.17
C ALA A 211 12.34 -24.41 -0.49
N LYS A 212 12.72 -24.35 -1.77
CA LYS A 212 13.33 -25.49 -2.49
C LYS A 212 14.64 -25.96 -1.84
N LYS A 213 15.49 -25.00 -1.39
CA LYS A 213 16.77 -25.31 -0.72
C LYS A 213 16.56 -25.80 0.73
N ASN A 214 15.44 -25.43 1.36
CA ASN A 214 15.16 -25.71 2.77
C ASN A 214 13.82 -26.47 2.94
N PRO A 215 13.74 -27.76 2.55
CA PRO A 215 12.48 -28.51 2.48
C PRO A 215 11.81 -28.73 3.84
N ASN A 216 12.55 -28.58 4.94
CA ASN A 216 12.05 -28.70 6.30
C ASN A 216 11.47 -27.38 6.86
N GLU A 217 11.53 -26.29 6.12
CA GLU A 217 10.99 -24.97 6.50
C GLU A 217 9.73 -24.69 5.70
N LYS A 218 8.60 -24.47 6.40
CA LYS A 218 7.28 -24.27 5.78
C LYS A 218 7.03 -22.79 5.49
N PHE A 219 6.38 -22.52 4.35
CA PHE A 219 5.97 -21.18 3.94
C PHE A 219 4.47 -21.14 3.64
N ALA A 220 3.72 -20.32 4.36
CA ALA A 220 2.35 -19.98 4.06
C ALA A 220 2.32 -18.69 3.22
N ILE A 221 1.68 -18.72 2.07
CA ILE A 221 1.61 -17.59 1.14
C ILE A 221 0.15 -17.23 0.91
N SER A 222 -0.22 -16.00 1.25
CA SER A 222 -1.53 -15.46 0.95
C SER A 222 -1.46 -14.28 0.00
N GLY A 223 -2.41 -14.22 -0.91
CA GLY A 223 -2.58 -13.09 -1.80
C GLY A 223 -3.43 -13.42 -3.01
N LYS A 224 -4.03 -12.38 -3.56
CA LYS A 224 -4.82 -12.50 -4.77
C LYS A 224 -3.91 -12.72 -5.97
N MET A 225 -4.15 -13.78 -6.72
CA MET A 225 -3.50 -13.98 -8.02
C MET A 225 -3.84 -12.82 -8.94
N LEU A 226 -2.87 -11.95 -9.23
CA LEU A 226 -2.98 -11.04 -10.34
C LEU A 226 -2.60 -11.81 -11.61
N SER A 227 -3.35 -11.61 -12.67
CA SER A 227 -3.12 -12.25 -13.98
C SER A 227 -1.74 -11.95 -14.62
N ALA A 228 -0.89 -11.19 -13.95
CA ALA A 228 0.44 -10.76 -14.39
C ALA A 228 1.60 -11.58 -13.81
N LEU A 229 1.32 -12.59 -12.97
CA LEU A 229 2.38 -13.50 -12.54
C LEU A 229 2.92 -14.32 -13.68
N VAL A 230 4.22 -14.52 -13.63
CA VAL A 230 4.90 -15.50 -14.49
C VAL A 230 4.36 -16.88 -14.13
N PRO A 231 3.68 -17.57 -15.03
CA PRO A 231 3.10 -18.89 -14.77
C PRO A 231 4.10 -19.87 -14.17
N GLN A 232 5.37 -19.76 -14.55
CA GLN A 232 6.46 -20.61 -14.08
C GLN A 232 6.73 -20.50 -12.57
N GLU A 233 6.72 -19.29 -11.99
CA GLU A 233 6.96 -19.12 -10.54
C GLU A 233 5.83 -19.75 -9.71
N LEU A 234 4.60 -19.62 -10.17
CA LEU A 234 3.45 -20.22 -9.52
C LEU A 234 3.49 -21.76 -9.59
N GLU A 235 3.89 -22.32 -10.74
CA GLU A 235 4.02 -23.76 -10.89
C GLU A 235 5.14 -24.33 -10.00
N ILE A 236 6.26 -23.61 -9.86
CA ILE A 236 7.31 -23.99 -8.90
C ILE A 236 6.77 -23.98 -7.47
N LEU A 237 6.08 -22.91 -7.05
CA LEU A 237 5.52 -22.83 -5.70
C LEU A 237 4.50 -23.95 -5.42
N LYS A 238 3.68 -24.33 -6.40
CA LYS A 238 2.73 -25.44 -6.28
C LYS A 238 3.40 -26.82 -6.18
N SER A 239 4.58 -26.98 -6.76
CA SER A 239 5.31 -28.26 -6.74
C SER A 239 6.08 -28.53 -5.44
N LEU A 240 6.15 -27.54 -4.52
CA LEU A 240 6.89 -27.66 -3.28
C LEU A 240 5.96 -28.08 -2.13
N ASP A 241 6.24 -29.21 -1.48
CA ASP A 241 5.42 -29.75 -0.38
C ASP A 241 5.42 -28.87 0.87
N ASN A 242 6.48 -28.08 1.06
CA ASN A 242 6.66 -27.14 2.17
C ASN A 242 6.11 -25.74 1.88
N VAL A 243 5.43 -25.53 0.74
CA VAL A 243 4.74 -24.27 0.41
C VAL A 243 3.23 -24.49 0.48
N ILE A 244 2.55 -23.61 1.22
CA ILE A 244 1.11 -23.63 1.44
C ILE A 244 0.50 -22.38 0.81
N LEU A 245 -0.18 -22.55 -0.34
CA LEU A 245 -0.84 -21.45 -1.04
C LEU A 245 -2.26 -21.28 -0.50
N LEU A 246 -2.51 -20.22 0.26
CA LEU A 246 -3.77 -19.96 0.94
C LEU A 246 -4.80 -19.21 0.07
N GLY A 247 -4.35 -18.65 -1.07
CA GLY A 247 -5.21 -17.78 -1.87
C GLY A 247 -5.52 -16.46 -1.15
N TYR A 248 -6.71 -15.92 -1.39
CA TYR A 248 -7.19 -14.72 -0.68
C TYR A 248 -7.71 -15.12 0.71
N VAL A 249 -7.26 -14.44 1.73
CA VAL A 249 -7.72 -14.56 3.12
C VAL A 249 -8.21 -13.20 3.62
N SER A 250 -9.10 -13.21 4.62
CA SER A 250 -9.61 -11.98 5.24
C SER A 250 -8.55 -11.29 6.12
N ASP A 251 -8.77 -10.03 6.47
CA ASP A 251 -7.87 -9.30 7.36
C ASP A 251 -7.79 -9.95 8.76
N GLU A 252 -8.89 -10.58 9.23
CA GLU A 252 -8.96 -11.34 10.49
C GLU A 252 -8.08 -12.60 10.43
N GLN A 253 -8.12 -13.31 9.31
CA GLN A 253 -7.28 -14.48 9.08
C GLN A 253 -5.81 -14.09 8.88
N VAL A 254 -5.53 -12.97 8.21
CA VAL A 254 -4.17 -12.42 8.10
C VAL A 254 -3.60 -12.16 9.49
N LYS A 255 -4.39 -11.55 10.38
CA LYS A 255 -3.95 -11.28 11.75
C LYS A 255 -3.64 -12.55 12.52
N ALA A 256 -4.48 -13.58 12.43
CA ALA A 256 -4.23 -14.89 13.05
C ALA A 256 -2.95 -15.53 12.51
N LEU A 257 -2.74 -15.52 11.19
CA LEU A 257 -1.52 -16.04 10.56
C LEU A 257 -0.26 -15.27 11.00
N MET A 258 -0.33 -13.93 11.09
CA MET A 258 0.78 -13.12 11.59
C MET A 258 1.11 -13.46 13.05
N GLN A 259 0.11 -13.61 13.91
CA GLN A 259 0.33 -13.96 15.33
C GLN A 259 0.92 -15.35 15.53
N LYS A 260 0.65 -16.30 14.64
CA LYS A 260 1.08 -17.69 14.76
C LYS A 260 2.40 -17.99 14.08
N CYS A 261 2.74 -17.29 12.98
CA CYS A 261 3.94 -17.61 12.20
C CYS A 261 5.24 -17.35 12.97
N THR A 262 6.29 -18.10 12.65
CA THR A 262 7.65 -17.89 13.17
C THR A 262 8.20 -16.52 12.83
N ALA A 263 7.98 -16.08 11.60
CA ALA A 263 8.26 -14.72 11.15
C ALA A 263 7.47 -14.40 9.88
N PHE A 264 7.19 -13.10 9.70
CA PHE A 264 6.62 -12.57 8.48
C PHE A 264 7.74 -12.23 7.48
N VAL A 265 7.72 -12.86 6.29
CA VAL A 265 8.77 -12.70 5.26
C VAL A 265 8.27 -11.82 4.12
N PHE A 266 9.02 -10.76 3.84
CA PHE A 266 8.63 -9.75 2.86
C PHE A 266 9.82 -9.38 1.94
N PRO A 267 10.16 -10.22 0.95
CA PRO A 267 11.36 -10.11 0.14
C PRO A 267 11.19 -9.16 -1.06
N SER A 268 10.30 -8.18 -0.97
CA SER A 268 9.93 -7.28 -2.07
C SER A 268 11.13 -6.52 -2.62
N TYR A 269 11.27 -6.46 -3.95
CA TYR A 269 12.29 -5.61 -4.60
C TYR A 269 11.99 -4.13 -4.50
N TYR A 270 10.71 -3.77 -4.49
CA TYR A 270 10.29 -2.39 -4.54
C TYR A 270 8.98 -2.16 -3.80
N GLU A 271 9.03 -1.23 -2.87
CA GLU A 271 7.86 -0.72 -2.15
C GLU A 271 7.97 0.79 -1.99
N GLY A 272 6.83 1.47 -2.10
CA GLY A 272 6.77 2.89 -1.74
C GLY A 272 6.81 3.10 -0.23
N PHE A 273 6.31 2.10 0.54
CA PHE A 273 6.30 2.11 2.01
C PHE A 273 6.43 0.70 2.60
N GLY A 274 5.50 -0.22 2.28
CA GLY A 274 5.48 -1.57 2.83
C GLY A 274 4.65 -1.67 4.11
N ILE A 275 3.31 -1.63 4.04
CA ILE A 275 2.43 -1.69 5.21
C ILE A 275 2.45 -3.06 5.91
N PRO A 276 2.39 -4.22 5.20
CA PRO A 276 2.21 -5.52 5.86
C PRO A 276 3.24 -5.88 6.95
N PRO A 277 4.54 -5.57 6.83
CA PRO A 277 5.45 -5.82 7.95
C PRO A 277 5.17 -4.95 9.19
N LEU A 278 4.58 -3.73 9.06
CA LEU A 278 4.12 -2.96 10.23
C LEU A 278 2.95 -3.65 10.95
N GLU A 279 2.01 -4.20 10.16
CA GLU A 279 0.89 -4.99 10.69
C GLU A 279 1.41 -6.21 11.45
N ALA A 280 2.43 -6.91 10.90
CA ALA A 280 3.07 -8.04 11.57
C ALA A 280 3.79 -7.62 12.86
N LEU A 281 4.57 -6.54 12.85
CA LEU A 281 5.19 -5.99 14.07
C LEU A 281 4.16 -5.67 15.16
N SER A 282 3.00 -5.14 14.76
CA SER A 282 1.91 -4.83 15.69
C SER A 282 1.27 -6.06 16.34
N CYS A 283 1.49 -7.24 15.76
CA CYS A 283 1.10 -8.53 16.32
C CYS A 283 2.18 -9.16 17.21
N GLY A 284 3.33 -8.50 17.41
CA GLY A 284 4.49 -9.07 18.10
C GLY A 284 5.31 -10.03 17.24
N THR A 285 5.06 -10.07 15.95
CA THR A 285 5.68 -11.00 15.00
C THR A 285 7.03 -10.46 14.52
N LYS A 286 8.06 -11.29 14.52
CA LYS A 286 9.34 -11.00 13.89
C LYS A 286 9.16 -10.79 12.38
N ILE A 287 9.84 -9.78 11.81
CA ILE A 287 9.76 -9.50 10.38
C ILE A 287 11.11 -9.71 9.69
N ILE A 288 11.10 -10.41 8.57
CA ILE A 288 12.24 -10.56 7.67
C ILE A 288 11.89 -9.79 6.39
N VAL A 289 12.59 -8.69 6.13
CA VAL A 289 12.31 -7.82 4.99
C VAL A 289 13.53 -7.69 4.08
N SER A 290 13.34 -7.37 2.82
CA SER A 290 14.48 -7.07 1.96
C SER A 290 15.16 -5.75 2.37
N ASN A 291 16.47 -5.65 2.14
CA ASN A 291 17.24 -4.42 2.32
C ASN A 291 17.09 -3.46 1.13
N ALA A 292 15.90 -3.44 0.50
CA ALA A 292 15.63 -2.70 -0.72
C ALA A 292 14.53 -1.64 -0.56
N ALA A 293 14.57 -0.65 -1.44
CA ALA A 293 13.57 0.41 -1.57
C ALA A 293 13.34 1.18 -0.25
N SER A 294 12.08 1.35 0.17
CA SER A 294 11.73 2.06 1.41
C SER A 294 11.88 1.22 2.68
N LEU A 295 12.08 -0.09 2.58
CA LEU A 295 12.01 -0.97 3.75
C LEU A 295 13.07 -0.67 4.81
N PRO A 296 14.36 -0.41 4.47
CA PRO A 296 15.34 0.00 5.47
C PRO A 296 15.02 1.34 6.16
N GLU A 297 14.42 2.29 5.43
CA GLU A 297 13.96 3.57 5.99
C GLU A 297 12.82 3.38 7.00
N ILE A 298 11.88 2.48 6.70
CA ILE A 298 10.66 2.32 7.49
C ILE A 298 10.91 1.47 8.73
N TYR A 299 11.69 0.39 8.61
CA TYR A 299 11.88 -0.61 9.68
C TYR A 299 13.16 -0.41 10.49
N GLU A 300 14.09 0.42 10.01
CA GLU A 300 15.31 0.77 10.74
C GLU A 300 15.99 -0.50 11.33
N ASN A 301 16.24 -0.55 12.64
CA ASN A 301 16.86 -1.70 13.32
C ASN A 301 15.84 -2.69 13.93
N THR A 302 14.55 -2.57 13.61
CA THR A 302 13.49 -3.45 14.16
C THR A 302 13.22 -4.68 13.30
N ALA A 303 13.91 -4.81 12.17
CA ALA A 303 13.71 -5.89 11.20
C ALA A 303 14.98 -6.70 10.97
N TYR A 304 14.79 -7.94 10.57
CA TYR A 304 15.83 -8.79 10.02
C TYR A 304 15.90 -8.57 8.50
N TYR A 305 17.08 -8.25 7.99
CA TYR A 305 17.25 -7.89 6.58
C TYR A 305 17.83 -9.02 5.75
N ILE A 306 17.28 -9.21 4.56
CA ILE A 306 17.77 -10.13 3.53
C ILE A 306 18.09 -9.38 2.24
N ASN A 307 19.03 -9.93 1.47
CA ASN A 307 19.22 -9.49 0.09
C ASN A 307 18.11 -10.12 -0.78
N PRO A 308 17.29 -9.34 -1.53
CA PRO A 308 16.23 -9.88 -2.37
C PRO A 308 16.74 -10.69 -3.58
N ASP A 309 18.04 -10.63 -3.89
CA ASP A 309 18.67 -11.37 -4.99
C ASP A 309 19.44 -12.63 -4.51
N ASP A 310 19.52 -12.85 -3.19
CA ASP A 310 20.28 -13.96 -2.62
C ASP A 310 19.45 -14.77 -1.62
N THR A 311 19.35 -16.08 -1.88
CA THR A 311 18.68 -17.06 -1.01
C THR A 311 19.65 -17.91 -0.18
N ASN A 312 20.96 -17.64 -0.24
CA ASN A 312 21.99 -18.36 0.51
C ASN A 312 22.13 -17.79 1.94
N ILE A 313 21.07 -17.93 2.71
CA ILE A 313 20.98 -17.45 4.08
C ILE A 313 20.28 -18.49 4.95
N ASN A 314 20.63 -18.56 6.23
CA ASN A 314 19.92 -19.36 7.21
C ASN A 314 18.99 -18.46 8.01
N LEU A 315 17.66 -18.59 7.81
CA LEU A 315 16.67 -17.74 8.48
C LEU A 315 16.61 -17.98 9.98
N LYS A 316 16.83 -19.21 10.46
CA LYS A 316 16.85 -19.51 11.90
C LYS A 316 18.03 -18.81 12.59
N LEU A 317 19.20 -18.84 11.96
CA LEU A 317 20.37 -18.13 12.46
C LEU A 317 20.19 -16.61 12.36
N LEU A 318 19.52 -16.12 11.32
CA LEU A 318 19.20 -14.70 11.19
C LEU A 318 18.27 -14.24 12.34
N LEU A 319 17.24 -15.00 12.65
CA LEU A 319 16.25 -14.72 13.70
C LEU A 319 16.78 -14.89 15.13
N SER A 320 17.98 -15.48 15.33
CA SER A 320 18.65 -15.55 16.64
C SER A 320 19.40 -14.27 17.02
N LYS A 321 19.57 -13.34 16.07
CA LYS A 321 20.17 -12.03 16.32
C LYS A 321 19.17 -11.15 17.08
N GLU A 322 19.69 -10.17 17.79
CA GLU A 322 18.87 -9.15 18.43
C GLU A 322 18.50 -8.05 17.43
N VAL A 323 17.28 -7.52 17.59
CA VAL A 323 16.77 -6.33 16.90
C VAL A 323 16.14 -5.40 17.93
N GLU A 324 16.01 -4.12 17.60
CA GLU A 324 15.39 -3.14 18.50
C GLU A 324 13.87 -3.40 18.67
N SER A 325 13.30 -2.91 19.79
CA SER A 325 11.84 -2.90 19.99
C SER A 325 11.15 -2.09 18.90
N PRO A 326 10.02 -2.59 18.33
CA PRO A 326 9.26 -1.88 17.31
C PRO A 326 8.41 -0.72 17.85
N ASP A 327 8.37 -0.47 19.17
CA ASP A 327 7.44 0.48 19.80
C ASP A 327 7.52 1.88 19.19
N LYS A 328 8.74 2.40 19.00
CA LYS A 328 8.95 3.73 18.39
C LYS A 328 8.41 3.82 16.96
N ILE A 329 8.62 2.76 16.17
CA ILE A 329 8.15 2.69 14.78
C ILE A 329 6.63 2.58 14.74
N LEU A 330 6.04 1.75 15.60
CA LEU A 330 4.60 1.59 15.72
C LEU A 330 3.91 2.88 16.23
N GLU A 331 4.56 3.66 17.09
CA GLU A 331 4.06 4.97 17.50
C GLU A 331 4.17 6.00 16.37
N LYS A 332 5.30 6.02 15.67
CA LYS A 332 5.58 6.94 14.55
C LYS A 332 4.59 6.79 13.41
N TYR A 333 4.32 5.55 12.98
CA TYR A 333 3.56 5.23 11.78
C TYR A 333 2.10 4.87 12.07
N GLN A 334 1.33 5.85 12.53
CA GLN A 334 -0.12 5.74 12.72
C GLN A 334 -0.85 6.65 11.74
N TYR A 335 -2.01 6.23 11.23
CA TYR A 335 -2.84 7.06 10.34
C TYR A 335 -3.29 8.36 11.00
N LYS A 336 -3.43 8.36 12.33
CA LYS A 336 -3.69 9.59 13.10
C LYS A 336 -2.58 10.63 12.89
N ASN A 337 -1.31 10.22 12.96
CA ASN A 337 -0.16 11.11 12.76
C ASN A 337 -0.10 11.62 11.31
N SER A 338 -0.38 10.74 10.35
CA SER A 338 -0.47 11.08 8.93
C SER A 338 -1.56 12.10 8.65
N ALA A 339 -2.75 11.93 9.26
CA ALA A 339 -3.85 12.86 9.12
C ALA A 339 -3.52 14.24 9.74
N ILE A 340 -2.85 14.29 10.89
CA ILE A 340 -2.40 15.54 11.53
C ILE A 340 -1.41 16.27 10.62
N THR A 341 -0.41 15.53 10.07
CA THR A 341 0.58 16.10 9.16
C THR A 341 -0.08 16.62 7.88
N LEU A 342 -1.00 15.85 7.31
CA LEU A 342 -1.78 16.27 6.13
C LEU A 342 -2.61 17.50 6.44
N TYR A 343 -3.36 17.52 7.53
CA TYR A 343 -4.18 18.66 7.94
C TYR A 343 -3.36 19.95 8.06
N ASN A 344 -2.19 19.89 8.67
CA ASN A 344 -1.30 21.05 8.78
C ASN A 344 -0.85 21.59 7.43
N LEU A 345 -0.61 20.74 6.45
CA LEU A 345 -0.31 21.16 5.09
C LEU A 345 -1.53 21.72 4.35
N LEU A 346 -2.73 21.23 4.67
CA LEU A 346 -3.98 21.67 4.05
C LEU A 346 -4.47 23.01 4.57
N LYS A 347 -4.09 23.45 5.79
CA LYS A 347 -4.54 24.72 6.41
C LYS A 347 -4.43 25.93 5.48
N LYS A 348 -3.35 26.02 4.69
CA LYS A 348 -3.15 27.10 3.73
C LYS A 348 -4.13 27.12 2.54
N PHE A 349 -4.94 26.06 2.37
CA PHE A 349 -5.95 25.92 1.33
C PHE A 349 -7.39 25.94 1.89
N LEU A 350 -7.54 25.98 3.21
CA LEU A 350 -8.83 25.96 3.93
C LEU A 350 -9.33 27.37 4.27
N GLN A 351 -8.44 28.37 4.13
CA GLN A 351 -8.76 29.79 4.27
C GLN A 351 -9.63 30.31 3.12
#